data_9229bb3b9c6f59a9a673f50194294891
#
_entry.id   9229bb3b9c6f59a9a673f50194294891
#
_cell.length_a   1.000
_cell.length_b   1.000
_cell.length_c   1.000
_cell.angle_alpha   90.00
_cell.angle_beta   90.00
_cell.angle_gamma   90.00
#
_symmetry.space_group_name_H-M   'P 1'
#
loop_
_entity.id
_entity.type
_entity.pdbx_description
1 polymer ?
#
loop_
_entity_poly.entity_id
_entity_poly.type
_entity_poly.pdbx_seq_one_letter_code
_entity_poly.pdbx_strand_id
1 'polypeptide(L)'
;MLKNYFSEEKYEYYKNQDDLIFKSLELVTRLFDDKVDKGGLPYSIHLLKVYSGVSDYIEKVCALLHDVVEDTDVTFDDLREFGYPEEVIEILKLLTKSKGADYQAYIDNIVDSGNAHAMNIKLSDLRHNMDINRIKNPTVNDYERVNKRYAPAYEKIQNKLNEIKEVKNVRH
;
A
#
# COMPACT_ATOMS: atom_id res chain seq x y z
N MET A 1 6.45 -5.05 19.06
CA MET A 1 7.30 -3.98 18.46
C MET A 1 6.60 -2.61 18.39
N LEU A 2 5.31 -2.53 18.00
CA LEU A 2 4.56 -1.27 17.92
C LEU A 2 4.50 -0.47 19.22
N LYS A 3 4.57 -1.14 20.38
CA LYS A 3 4.64 -0.48 21.71
C LYS A 3 5.81 0.52 21.82
N ASN A 4 6.86 0.38 21.02
CA ASN A 4 8.00 1.31 21.07
C ASN A 4 7.69 2.68 20.44
N TYR A 5 6.65 2.78 19.63
CA TYR A 5 6.24 4.00 18.94
C TYR A 5 5.17 4.82 19.70
N PHE A 6 4.67 4.27 20.79
CA PHE A 6 3.61 4.89 21.61
C PHE A 6 3.96 4.81 23.09
N SER A 7 3.44 5.76 23.90
CA SER A 7 3.32 5.50 25.34
C SER A 7 2.33 4.35 25.56
N GLU A 8 2.43 3.64 26.68
CA GLU A 8 1.53 2.51 26.99
C GLU A 8 0.04 2.91 26.91
N GLU A 9 -0.30 4.08 27.48
CA GLU A 9 -1.66 4.65 27.40
C GLU A 9 -2.13 4.88 25.97
N LYS A 10 -1.29 5.47 25.11
CA LYS A 10 -1.62 5.71 23.72
C LYS A 10 -1.69 4.42 22.90
N TYR A 11 -0.80 3.45 23.18
CA TYR A 11 -0.86 2.15 22.52
C TYR A 11 -2.20 1.47 22.78
N GLU A 12 -2.64 1.39 24.05
CA GLU A 12 -3.92 0.77 24.39
C GLU A 12 -5.11 1.58 23.84
N TYR A 13 -5.01 2.91 23.83
CA TYR A 13 -6.03 3.77 23.22
C TYR A 13 -6.21 3.47 21.73
N TYR A 14 -5.12 3.47 20.95
CA TYR A 14 -5.21 3.22 19.50
C TYR A 14 -5.52 1.76 19.18
N LYS A 15 -5.01 0.81 19.94
CA LYS A 15 -5.33 -0.61 19.78
C LYS A 15 -6.83 -0.86 19.83
N ASN A 16 -7.53 -0.17 20.72
CA ASN A 16 -8.97 -0.32 20.92
C ASN A 16 -9.84 0.63 20.07
N GLN A 17 -9.25 1.34 19.09
CA GLN A 17 -10.01 2.17 18.16
C GLN A 17 -10.72 1.32 17.11
N ASP A 18 -12.03 1.56 16.95
CA ASP A 18 -12.84 0.94 15.88
C ASP A 18 -12.63 1.63 14.52
N ASP A 19 -12.28 2.93 14.52
CA ASP A 19 -11.93 3.65 13.29
C ASP A 19 -10.50 3.29 12.84
N LEU A 20 -10.42 2.32 11.92
CA LEU A 20 -9.15 1.83 11.40
C LEU A 20 -8.42 2.88 10.55
N ILE A 21 -9.11 3.83 9.92
CA ILE A 21 -8.46 4.91 9.16
C ILE A 21 -7.73 5.84 10.13
N PHE A 22 -8.41 6.28 11.19
CA PHE A 22 -7.79 7.11 12.21
C PHE A 22 -6.58 6.42 12.87
N LYS A 23 -6.75 5.16 13.27
CA LYS A 23 -5.68 4.30 13.81
C LYS A 23 -4.49 4.21 12.86
N SER A 24 -4.74 3.99 11.56
CA SER A 24 -3.69 3.86 10.55
C SER A 24 -2.95 5.17 10.31
N LEU A 25 -3.65 6.31 10.26
CA LEU A 25 -3.01 7.62 10.12
C LEU A 25 -2.05 7.92 11.28
N GLU A 26 -2.46 7.66 12.51
CA GLU A 26 -1.61 7.83 13.69
C GLU A 26 -0.39 6.90 13.67
N LEU A 27 -0.60 5.65 13.26
CA LEU A 27 0.47 4.66 13.16
C LEU A 27 1.51 5.08 12.12
N VAL A 28 1.09 5.36 10.87
CA VAL A 28 2.04 5.66 9.79
C VAL A 28 2.74 7.00 9.97
N THR A 29 2.09 7.97 10.59
CA THR A 29 2.74 9.26 10.93
C THR A 29 3.94 9.05 11.84
N ARG A 30 3.88 8.09 12.77
CA ARG A 30 4.99 7.77 13.68
C ARG A 30 6.04 6.87 13.04
N LEU A 31 5.60 5.88 12.24
CA LEU A 31 6.53 4.92 11.60
C LEU A 31 7.39 5.58 10.52
N PHE A 32 6.87 6.61 9.86
CA PHE A 32 7.52 7.29 8.73
C PHE A 32 7.89 8.74 9.01
N ASP A 33 8.03 9.13 10.28
CA ASP A 33 8.28 10.52 10.70
C ASP A 33 9.55 11.10 10.06
N ASP A 34 10.63 10.29 10.01
CA ASP A 34 11.93 10.70 9.44
C ASP A 34 12.11 10.29 7.97
N LYS A 35 11.13 9.64 7.35
CA LYS A 35 11.25 9.13 6.00
C LYS A 35 10.76 10.14 4.97
N VAL A 36 11.53 10.28 3.88
CA VAL A 36 11.13 11.05 2.70
C VAL A 36 10.96 10.16 1.48
N ASP A 37 10.08 10.57 0.56
CA ASP A 37 9.92 9.90 -0.72
C ASP A 37 11.00 10.32 -1.72
N LYS A 38 10.96 9.80 -2.96
CA LYS A 38 11.91 10.16 -4.03
C LYS A 38 11.81 11.61 -4.49
N GLY A 39 10.71 12.28 -4.22
CA GLY A 39 10.53 13.71 -4.47
C GLY A 39 11.12 14.58 -3.36
N GLY A 40 11.56 13.99 -2.25
CA GLY A 40 12.07 14.69 -1.07
C GLY A 40 10.98 15.20 -0.14
N LEU A 41 9.73 14.76 -0.32
CA LEU A 41 8.60 15.09 0.55
C LEU A 41 8.45 14.04 1.65
N PRO A 42 7.85 14.38 2.81
CA PRO A 42 7.53 13.41 3.84
C PRO A 42 6.81 12.19 3.26
N TYR A 43 7.22 10.97 3.65
CA TYR A 43 6.70 9.74 3.07
C TYR A 43 5.19 9.57 3.27
N SER A 44 4.65 10.14 4.35
CA SER A 44 3.21 10.21 4.61
C SER A 44 2.41 10.81 3.46
N ILE A 45 3.00 11.73 2.65
CA ILE A 45 2.35 12.29 1.47
C ILE A 45 2.12 11.22 0.40
N HIS A 46 3.09 10.29 0.21
CA HIS A 46 2.89 9.14 -0.67
C HIS A 46 1.71 8.28 -0.20
N LEU A 47 1.66 7.92 1.07
CA LEU A 47 0.59 7.11 1.64
C LEU A 47 -0.79 7.79 1.48
N LEU A 48 -0.86 9.10 1.72
CA LEU A 48 -2.10 9.88 1.53
C LEU A 48 -2.51 9.97 0.05
N LYS A 49 -1.55 10.01 -0.89
CA LYS A 49 -1.87 9.96 -2.33
C LYS A 49 -2.44 8.61 -2.73
N VAL A 50 -1.89 7.50 -2.23
CA VAL A 50 -2.43 6.16 -2.46
C VAL A 50 -3.83 6.03 -1.85
N TYR A 51 -4.02 6.49 -0.61
CA TYR A 51 -5.31 6.57 0.08
C TYR A 51 -6.37 7.35 -0.73
N SER A 52 -5.99 8.50 -1.30
CA SER A 52 -6.91 9.33 -2.07
C SER A 52 -7.33 8.73 -3.42
N GLY A 53 -6.58 7.76 -3.91
CA GLY A 53 -6.83 7.08 -5.19
C GLY A 53 -7.75 5.86 -5.09
N VAL A 54 -8.23 5.51 -3.89
CA VAL A 54 -9.18 4.43 -3.62
C VAL A 54 -10.41 4.96 -2.88
N SER A 55 -11.54 4.24 -2.93
CA SER A 55 -12.82 4.72 -2.36
C SER A 55 -13.40 3.81 -1.28
N ASP A 56 -13.15 2.51 -1.35
CA ASP A 56 -13.62 1.53 -0.37
C ASP A 56 -12.92 1.71 0.98
N TYR A 57 -13.63 1.46 2.09
CA TYR A 57 -13.11 1.66 3.44
C TYR A 57 -11.88 0.79 3.74
N ILE A 58 -11.95 -0.50 3.39
CA ILE A 58 -10.83 -1.43 3.61
C ILE A 58 -9.65 -1.08 2.71
N GLU A 59 -9.91 -0.69 1.46
CA GLU A 59 -8.85 -0.20 0.56
C GLU A 59 -8.14 1.04 1.13
N LYS A 60 -8.87 1.97 1.73
CA LYS A 60 -8.30 3.16 2.37
C LYS A 60 -7.40 2.82 3.55
N VAL A 61 -7.82 1.88 4.40
CA VAL A 61 -7.00 1.38 5.51
C VAL A 61 -5.72 0.74 4.98
N CYS A 62 -5.85 -0.19 4.03
CA CYS A 62 -4.70 -0.88 3.44
C CYS A 62 -3.79 0.06 2.63
N ALA A 63 -4.34 1.09 1.98
CA ALA A 63 -3.56 2.10 1.27
C ALA A 63 -2.64 2.91 2.21
N LEU A 64 -3.08 3.19 3.42
CA LEU A 64 -2.22 3.82 4.43
C LEU A 64 -1.11 2.87 4.92
N LEU A 65 -1.41 1.58 5.02
CA LEU A 65 -0.53 0.59 5.64
C LEU A 65 0.36 -0.18 4.64
N HIS A 66 0.18 -0.02 3.32
CA HIS A 66 0.72 -0.93 2.31
C HIS A 66 2.24 -1.11 2.34
N ASP A 67 2.97 -0.09 2.77
CA ASP A 67 4.43 -0.11 2.87
C ASP A 67 4.96 -0.38 4.30
N VAL A 68 4.07 -0.52 5.30
CA VAL A 68 4.49 -0.63 6.71
C VAL A 68 5.37 -1.85 6.92
N VAL A 69 4.96 -3.03 6.46
CA VAL A 69 5.71 -4.27 6.68
C VAL A 69 6.94 -4.37 5.76
N GLU A 70 6.90 -3.77 4.55
CA GLU A 70 8.04 -3.78 3.62
C GLU A 70 9.16 -2.82 4.09
N ASP A 71 8.80 -1.68 4.66
CA ASP A 71 9.69 -0.53 4.86
C ASP A 71 10.02 -0.21 6.32
N THR A 72 9.47 -0.98 7.28
CA THR A 72 9.73 -0.83 8.72
C THR A 72 10.00 -2.19 9.36
N ASP A 73 10.26 -2.21 10.67
CA ASP A 73 10.42 -3.45 11.44
C ASP A 73 9.08 -4.05 11.92
N VAL A 74 7.95 -3.45 11.54
CA VAL A 74 6.62 -3.92 11.92
C VAL A 74 6.27 -5.18 11.14
N THR A 75 5.79 -6.19 11.84
CA THR A 75 5.36 -7.47 11.26
C THR A 75 3.84 -7.54 11.12
N PHE A 76 3.35 -8.52 10.35
CA PHE A 76 1.91 -8.80 10.29
C PHE A 76 1.32 -9.20 11.65
N ASP A 77 2.12 -9.86 12.49
CA ASP A 77 1.68 -10.24 13.84
C ASP A 77 1.58 -9.01 14.76
N ASP A 78 2.48 -8.04 14.62
CA ASP A 78 2.34 -6.76 15.33
C ASP A 78 1.06 -6.02 14.93
N LEU A 79 0.69 -6.05 13.64
CA LEU A 79 -0.56 -5.43 13.17
C LEU A 79 -1.79 -6.17 13.71
N ARG A 80 -1.78 -7.50 13.79
CA ARG A 80 -2.84 -8.29 14.43
C ARG A 80 -2.97 -7.95 15.90
N GLU A 81 -1.86 -7.92 16.63
CA GLU A 81 -1.84 -7.55 18.06
C GLU A 81 -2.38 -6.14 18.28
N PHE A 82 -2.11 -5.22 17.33
CA PHE A 82 -2.63 -3.84 17.36
C PHE A 82 -4.10 -3.73 16.96
N GLY A 83 -4.76 -4.85 16.64
CA GLY A 83 -6.21 -4.93 16.42
C GLY A 83 -6.65 -4.68 14.98
N TYR A 84 -5.79 -4.92 13.97
CA TYR A 84 -6.25 -4.96 12.58
C TYR A 84 -6.89 -6.31 12.26
N PRO A 85 -8.04 -6.33 11.55
CA PRO A 85 -8.72 -7.56 11.19
C PRO A 85 -7.94 -8.36 10.14
N GLU A 86 -8.17 -9.68 10.10
CA GLU A 86 -7.44 -10.57 9.18
C GLU A 86 -7.66 -10.21 7.70
N GLU A 87 -8.80 -9.65 7.34
CA GLU A 87 -9.05 -9.15 5.98
C GLU A 87 -8.03 -8.10 5.55
N VAL A 88 -7.69 -7.15 6.44
CA VAL A 88 -6.63 -6.15 6.20
C VAL A 88 -5.28 -6.84 6.07
N ILE A 89 -4.97 -7.78 6.95
CA ILE A 89 -3.69 -8.51 6.95
C ILE A 89 -3.50 -9.29 5.64
N GLU A 90 -4.52 -9.98 5.15
CA GLU A 90 -4.44 -10.76 3.91
C GLU A 90 -4.22 -9.86 2.67
N ILE A 91 -4.86 -8.70 2.63
CA ILE A 91 -4.61 -7.70 1.56
C ILE A 91 -3.17 -7.18 1.64
N LEU A 92 -2.70 -6.83 2.85
CA LEU A 92 -1.34 -6.33 3.03
C LEU A 92 -0.26 -7.36 2.68
N LYS A 93 -0.49 -8.66 2.92
CA LYS A 93 0.41 -9.73 2.49
C LYS A 93 0.59 -9.75 0.97
N LEU A 94 -0.48 -9.53 0.21
CA LEU A 94 -0.40 -9.43 -1.25
C LEU A 94 0.38 -8.18 -1.71
N LEU A 95 0.29 -7.09 -0.97
CA LEU A 95 0.93 -5.81 -1.28
C LEU A 95 2.39 -5.72 -0.83
N THR A 96 2.83 -6.59 0.09
CA THR A 96 4.20 -6.61 0.62
C THR A 96 5.09 -7.49 -0.23
N LYS A 97 6.07 -6.87 -0.91
CA LYS A 97 7.07 -7.61 -1.70
C LYS A 97 8.18 -8.13 -0.79
N SER A 98 8.41 -9.44 -0.77
CA SER A 98 9.53 -10.02 -0.02
C SER A 98 10.88 -9.48 -0.52
N LYS A 99 11.82 -9.28 0.40
CA LYS A 99 13.16 -8.80 0.07
C LYS A 99 13.84 -9.74 -0.93
N GLY A 100 14.32 -9.18 -2.03
CA GLY A 100 14.97 -9.96 -3.09
C GLY A 100 14.01 -10.64 -4.08
N ALA A 101 12.71 -10.60 -3.85
CA ALA A 101 11.75 -11.18 -4.79
C ALA A 101 11.74 -10.43 -6.13
N ASP A 102 11.58 -11.18 -7.22
CA ASP A 102 11.40 -10.62 -8.55
C ASP A 102 10.14 -9.75 -8.59
N TYR A 103 10.26 -8.60 -9.24
CA TYR A 103 9.13 -7.65 -9.26
C TYR A 103 7.98 -8.13 -10.13
N GLN A 104 8.27 -8.79 -11.25
CA GLN A 104 7.23 -9.31 -12.13
C GLN A 104 6.47 -10.44 -11.44
N ALA A 105 7.16 -11.36 -10.78
CA ALA A 105 6.54 -12.43 -9.99
C ALA A 105 5.66 -11.86 -8.85
N TYR A 106 6.09 -10.76 -8.22
CA TYR A 106 5.27 -10.08 -7.21
C TYR A 106 3.97 -9.51 -7.80
N ILE A 107 4.03 -8.86 -8.97
CA ILE A 107 2.84 -8.34 -9.67
C ILE A 107 1.93 -9.49 -10.11
N ASP A 108 2.51 -10.59 -10.61
CA ASP A 108 1.78 -11.78 -11.03
C ASP A 108 0.99 -12.38 -9.85
N ASN A 109 1.61 -12.46 -8.67
CA ASN A 109 0.93 -12.91 -7.45
C ASN A 109 -0.29 -12.06 -7.09
N ILE A 110 -0.21 -10.73 -7.21
CA ILE A 110 -1.36 -9.85 -6.98
C ILE A 110 -2.48 -10.13 -7.99
N VAL A 111 -2.13 -10.27 -9.28
CA VAL A 111 -3.08 -10.51 -10.37
C VAL A 111 -3.75 -11.88 -10.23
N ASP A 112 -2.96 -12.92 -9.96
CA ASP A 112 -3.42 -14.31 -9.86
C ASP A 112 -4.26 -14.54 -8.60
N SER A 113 -4.05 -13.74 -7.54
CA SER A 113 -4.89 -13.78 -6.33
C SER A 113 -6.37 -13.46 -6.61
N GLY A 114 -6.68 -12.73 -7.69
CA GLY A 114 -8.02 -12.25 -7.99
C GLY A 114 -8.56 -11.22 -6.98
N ASN A 115 -7.75 -10.76 -6.02
CA ASN A 115 -8.16 -9.81 -4.99
C ASN A 115 -8.28 -8.39 -5.57
N ALA A 116 -9.50 -7.93 -5.80
CA ALA A 116 -9.76 -6.61 -6.39
C ALA A 116 -9.26 -5.46 -5.48
N HIS A 117 -9.32 -5.60 -4.16
CA HIS A 117 -8.84 -4.57 -3.23
C HIS A 117 -7.32 -4.39 -3.34
N ALA A 118 -6.55 -5.48 -3.32
CA ALA A 118 -5.10 -5.41 -3.50
C ALA A 118 -4.73 -4.79 -4.85
N MET A 119 -5.44 -5.15 -5.93
CA MET A 119 -5.24 -4.59 -7.25
C MET A 119 -5.55 -3.09 -7.32
N ASN A 120 -6.66 -2.62 -6.75
CA ASN A 120 -7.03 -1.21 -6.72
C ASN A 120 -6.00 -0.36 -5.96
N ILE A 121 -5.54 -0.84 -4.80
CA ILE A 121 -4.51 -0.18 -4.00
C ILE A 121 -3.21 -0.11 -4.79
N LYS A 122 -2.79 -1.23 -5.43
CA LYS A 122 -1.56 -1.25 -6.22
C LYS A 122 -1.62 -0.35 -7.44
N LEU A 123 -2.78 -0.20 -8.10
CA LEU A 123 -2.96 0.79 -9.17
C LEU A 123 -2.79 2.23 -8.66
N SER A 124 -3.33 2.54 -7.49
CA SER A 124 -3.16 3.86 -6.89
C SER A 124 -1.70 4.15 -6.53
N ASP A 125 -0.99 3.18 -5.94
CA ASP A 125 0.44 3.26 -5.67
C ASP A 125 1.25 3.47 -6.96
N LEU A 126 1.00 2.68 -7.99
CA LEU A 126 1.68 2.80 -9.28
C LEU A 126 1.44 4.15 -9.95
N ARG A 127 0.22 4.71 -9.90
CA ARG A 127 -0.06 6.07 -10.41
C ARG A 127 0.85 7.11 -9.75
N HIS A 128 0.97 7.08 -8.44
CA HIS A 128 1.84 8.02 -7.74
C HIS A 128 3.31 7.77 -8.05
N ASN A 129 3.72 6.51 -8.15
CA ASN A 129 5.10 6.13 -8.47
C ASN A 129 5.50 6.46 -9.91
N MET A 130 4.55 6.52 -10.85
CA MET A 130 4.78 6.93 -12.24
C MET A 130 4.79 8.44 -12.45
N ASP A 131 4.31 9.25 -11.50
CA ASP A 131 4.37 10.71 -11.61
C ASP A 131 5.82 11.19 -11.44
N ILE A 132 6.50 11.29 -12.58
CA ILE A 132 7.90 11.73 -12.64
C ILE A 132 8.06 13.21 -12.27
N ASN A 133 6.99 14.02 -12.41
CA ASN A 133 7.04 15.44 -12.12
C ASN A 133 7.22 15.77 -10.63
N ARG A 134 6.93 14.82 -9.74
CA ARG A 134 7.20 14.94 -8.30
C ARG A 134 8.69 14.90 -7.95
N ILE A 135 9.53 14.41 -8.86
CA ILE A 135 10.98 14.29 -8.68
C ILE A 135 11.65 15.55 -9.25
N LYS A 136 12.30 16.33 -8.39
CA LYS A 136 12.89 17.63 -8.78
C LYS A 136 13.94 17.52 -9.90
N ASN A 137 14.74 16.46 -9.91
CA ASN A 137 15.78 16.19 -10.92
C ASN A 137 15.72 14.70 -11.29
N PRO A 138 14.76 14.26 -12.13
CA PRO A 138 14.62 12.86 -12.47
C PRO A 138 15.81 12.38 -13.29
N THR A 139 16.30 11.19 -12.97
CA THR A 139 17.42 10.53 -13.64
C THR A 139 16.91 9.60 -14.73
N VAL A 140 17.80 9.14 -15.63
CA VAL A 140 17.50 8.10 -16.62
C VAL A 140 16.93 6.85 -15.95
N ASN A 141 17.46 6.47 -14.78
CA ASN A 141 16.97 5.31 -14.02
C ASN A 141 15.52 5.50 -13.54
N ASP A 142 15.09 6.72 -13.26
CA ASP A 142 13.70 6.99 -12.86
C ASP A 142 12.75 6.80 -14.04
N TYR A 143 13.11 7.29 -15.22
CA TYR A 143 12.35 7.04 -16.46
C TYR A 143 12.34 5.55 -16.83
N GLU A 144 13.47 4.85 -16.75
CA GLU A 144 13.53 3.41 -17.01
C GLU A 144 12.67 2.61 -16.03
N ARG A 145 12.64 2.98 -14.75
CA ARG A 145 11.80 2.33 -13.75
C ARG A 145 10.32 2.50 -14.08
N VAL A 146 9.91 3.69 -14.49
CA VAL A 146 8.53 3.94 -14.93
C VAL A 146 8.21 3.08 -16.16
N ASN A 147 9.03 3.15 -17.21
CA ASN A 147 8.71 2.53 -18.48
C ASN A 147 8.84 1.01 -18.48
N LYS A 148 9.86 0.46 -17.78
CA LYS A 148 10.16 -0.98 -17.81
C LYS A 148 9.52 -1.76 -16.67
N ARG A 149 9.04 -1.08 -15.61
CA ARG A 149 8.56 -1.73 -14.39
C ARG A 149 7.14 -1.31 -14.01
N TYR A 150 6.89 -0.01 -13.85
CA TYR A 150 5.61 0.47 -13.31
C TYR A 150 4.49 0.50 -14.35
N ALA A 151 4.74 1.01 -15.55
CA ALA A 151 3.72 1.07 -16.59
C ALA A 151 3.24 -0.32 -17.04
N PRO A 152 4.10 -1.32 -17.32
CA PRO A 152 3.64 -2.67 -17.63
C PRO A 152 2.87 -3.33 -16.49
N ALA A 153 3.27 -3.10 -15.23
CA ALA A 153 2.55 -3.61 -14.07
C ALA A 153 1.16 -2.97 -13.95
N TYR A 154 1.07 -1.66 -14.17
CA TYR A 154 -0.20 -0.93 -14.17
C TYR A 154 -1.17 -1.49 -15.23
N GLU A 155 -0.72 -1.64 -16.45
CA GLU A 155 -1.52 -2.20 -17.57
C GLU A 155 -2.00 -3.61 -17.24
N LYS A 156 -1.12 -4.48 -16.74
CA LYS A 156 -1.46 -5.85 -16.37
C LYS A 156 -2.55 -5.92 -15.32
N ILE A 157 -2.43 -5.15 -14.24
CA ILE A 157 -3.43 -5.11 -13.16
C ILE A 157 -4.75 -4.51 -13.68
N GLN A 158 -4.69 -3.44 -14.47
CA GLN A 158 -5.88 -2.78 -15.03
C GLN A 158 -6.68 -3.72 -15.93
N ASN A 159 -5.99 -4.49 -16.79
CA ASN A 159 -6.63 -5.47 -17.68
C ASN A 159 -7.34 -6.55 -16.85
N LYS A 160 -6.70 -7.07 -15.80
CA LYS A 160 -7.31 -8.06 -14.91
C LYS A 160 -8.56 -7.54 -14.21
N LEU A 161 -8.53 -6.32 -13.71
CA LEU A 161 -9.70 -5.70 -13.09
C LEU A 161 -10.86 -5.50 -14.09
N ASN A 162 -10.57 -5.19 -15.34
CA ASN A 162 -11.57 -5.09 -16.39
C ASN A 162 -12.21 -6.45 -16.68
N GLU A 163 -11.43 -7.53 -16.82
CA GLU A 163 -11.93 -8.89 -16.96
C GLU A 163 -12.89 -9.28 -15.82
N ILE A 164 -12.49 -8.99 -14.58
CA ILE A 164 -13.33 -9.30 -13.39
C ILE A 164 -14.67 -8.55 -13.44
N LYS A 165 -14.67 -7.28 -13.88
CA LYS A 165 -15.90 -6.46 -14.02
C LYS A 165 -16.80 -6.99 -15.13
N GLU A 166 -16.24 -7.37 -16.26
CA GLU A 166 -17.01 -7.93 -17.39
C GLU A 166 -17.69 -9.24 -17.00
N VAL A 167 -16.99 -10.14 -16.33
CA VAL A 167 -17.57 -11.41 -15.84
C VAL A 167 -18.73 -11.18 -14.85
N LYS A 168 -18.63 -10.16 -14.00
CA LYS A 168 -19.72 -9.80 -13.06
C LYS A 168 -20.94 -9.26 -13.80
N ASN A 169 -20.73 -8.43 -14.82
CA ASN A 169 -21.82 -7.81 -15.59
C ASN A 169 -22.59 -8.81 -16.49
N VAL A 170 -21.95 -9.89 -16.94
CA VAL A 170 -22.60 -10.94 -17.75
C VAL A 170 -23.47 -11.88 -16.89
N ARG A 171 -23.25 -11.93 -15.57
CA ARG A 171 -23.99 -12.79 -14.64
C ARG A 171 -25.22 -12.13 -14.00
N HIS A 172 -25.50 -10.89 -14.34
CA HIS A 172 -26.69 -10.13 -13.97
C HIS A 172 -27.52 -9.82 -15.20
#